data_6c1365449eb75307479a20c957ebd7cf
#
_entry.id   6c1365449eb75307479a20c957ebd7cf
#
_cell.length_a   1.000
_cell.length_b   1.000
_cell.length_c   1.000
_cell.angle_alpha   90.00
_cell.angle_beta   90.00
_cell.angle_gamma   90.00
#
_symmetry.space_group_name_H-M   'P 1'
#
loop_
_entity.id
_entity.type
_entity.pdbx_description
1 polymer ?
#
loop_
_entity_poly.entity_id
_entity_poly.type
_entity_poly.pdbx_seq_one_letter_code
_entity_poly.pdbx_strand_id
1 'polypeptide(L)'
;SKTVHNTISATTAVSGDNNTENHGSSVTTTACTYPLTVTDATGTTVRIMSDPDRVVTLNPSAAQTMWEIGAQNEVVGVSRYASYLNGTASKQNVSGAGGPSVERVLAATPDLVLVPNSTHSASPDRIAQLRAQGLILVVFPQATSLTAVIEKTERIGRLTGNCAAGDARATELQQSINRIERVTEDTDRPVGVNVFYGYTSGNNTFIDEIIETGGLENGAANAGLSGFVPITDESVVAIDPTWIVIPTSAPLPKTPAYNSTTAYQNNNIIRVETEHIQQPAPRAIYAVETILQATHPAASDEYQQLETTTPSANTSSSESSESNVSQTTARQMRSTPSGVTATQTNSPGFGIVHVVFTAIGSVIIVCIIFPRE
;
A
#
# COMPACT_ATOMS: atom_id res chain seq x y z
N SER A 1 53.63 -1.70 -38.66
CA SER A 1 54.75 -2.60 -38.48
C SER A 1 55.05 -2.82 -37.00
N LYS A 2 55.23 -4.10 -36.69
CA LYS A 2 55.72 -4.80 -35.52
C LYS A 2 54.68 -5.35 -34.56
N THR A 3 54.35 -6.57 -34.89
CA THR A 3 53.98 -7.70 -34.09
C THR A 3 55.02 -8.01 -33.03
N VAL A 4 54.64 -8.27 -31.81
CA VAL A 4 55.43 -9.12 -30.90
C VAL A 4 54.50 -10.09 -30.19
N HIS A 5 54.66 -11.34 -30.53
CA HIS A 5 54.21 -12.52 -29.83
C HIS A 5 55.02 -12.69 -28.53
N ASN A 6 54.41 -13.12 -27.48
CA ASN A 6 55.12 -13.93 -26.51
C ASN A 6 54.26 -15.04 -25.96
N THR A 7 54.80 -16.21 -26.04
CA THR A 7 54.20 -17.52 -25.83
C THR A 7 54.81 -18.14 -24.55
N ILE A 8 53.98 -18.92 -23.84
CA ILE A 8 54.27 -20.16 -23.06
C ILE A 8 54.91 -19.97 -21.65
N SER A 9 54.41 -20.64 -20.64
CA SER A 9 54.52 -22.11 -20.43
C SER A 9 53.59 -22.58 -19.32
N ALA A 10 53.02 -23.76 -19.55
CA ALA A 10 52.31 -24.58 -18.58
C ALA A 10 53.28 -25.22 -17.56
N THR A 11 52.85 -25.35 -16.34
CA THR A 11 53.38 -26.36 -15.43
C THR A 11 52.25 -26.95 -14.58
N THR A 12 52.04 -28.22 -14.78
CA THR A 12 51.09 -29.10 -14.09
C THR A 12 51.65 -29.41 -12.71
N ALA A 13 50.84 -29.25 -11.67
CA ALA A 13 51.04 -29.98 -10.41
C ALA A 13 49.66 -30.36 -9.87
N VAL A 14 49.41 -31.66 -9.89
CA VAL A 14 48.31 -32.36 -9.23
C VAL A 14 48.62 -32.46 -7.76
N SER A 15 47.77 -32.00 -6.90
CA SER A 15 47.60 -32.49 -5.53
C SER A 15 46.16 -32.30 -5.12
N GLY A 16 45.50 -33.41 -4.85
CA GLY A 16 44.13 -33.43 -4.36
C GLY A 16 44.07 -32.97 -2.89
N ASP A 17 43.09 -32.22 -2.60
CA ASP A 17 42.49 -32.12 -1.28
C ASP A 17 41.00 -31.84 -1.43
N ASN A 18 40.23 -32.82 -0.95
CA ASN A 18 38.78 -32.72 -0.82
C ASN A 18 38.46 -31.68 0.24
N ASN A 19 38.14 -30.46 -0.17
CA ASN A 19 37.53 -29.49 0.72
C ASN A 19 36.12 -29.20 0.14
N THR A 20 35.12 -29.77 0.77
CA THR A 20 33.73 -29.48 0.52
C THR A 20 33.49 -28.04 0.99
N GLU A 21 33.69 -27.06 0.11
CA GLU A 21 33.30 -25.69 0.37
C GLU A 21 31.79 -25.60 0.36
N ASN A 22 31.25 -25.48 1.57
CA ASN A 22 29.88 -25.12 1.84
C ASN A 22 29.67 -23.68 1.33
N HIS A 23 29.16 -23.52 0.11
CA HIS A 23 28.71 -22.24 -0.40
C HIS A 23 27.45 -21.81 0.37
N GLY A 24 27.68 -21.36 1.60
CA GLY A 24 26.70 -20.54 2.28
C GLY A 24 26.53 -19.27 1.47
N SER A 25 25.41 -19.14 0.74
CA SER A 25 24.96 -17.86 0.18
C SER A 25 24.85 -16.88 1.34
N SER A 26 25.87 -16.05 1.54
CA SER A 26 25.77 -14.90 2.43
C SER A 26 24.78 -13.94 1.81
N VAL A 27 23.57 -13.90 2.34
CA VAL A 27 22.62 -12.82 2.08
C VAL A 27 23.31 -11.54 2.55
N THR A 28 23.80 -10.75 1.60
CA THR A 28 24.36 -9.43 1.89
C THR A 28 23.20 -8.56 2.35
N THR A 29 23.03 -8.41 3.64
CA THR A 29 22.05 -7.48 4.22
C THR A 29 22.45 -6.07 3.79
N THR A 30 21.64 -5.43 2.95
CA THR A 30 21.85 -4.03 2.54
C THR A 30 21.64 -3.14 3.77
N ALA A 31 22.74 -2.78 4.45
CA ALA A 31 22.65 -1.85 5.56
C ALA A 31 22.41 -0.43 5.06
N CYS A 32 21.56 0.31 5.74
CA CYS A 32 21.38 1.73 5.47
C CYS A 32 22.63 2.52 5.85
N THR A 33 22.95 3.54 5.07
CA THR A 33 24.12 4.40 5.31
C THR A 33 23.68 5.79 5.71
N TYR A 34 24.16 6.27 6.86
CA TYR A 34 23.95 7.64 7.34
C TYR A 34 25.29 8.38 7.45
N PRO A 35 25.35 9.72 7.30
CA PRO A 35 24.20 10.59 7.03
C PRO A 35 23.64 10.40 5.62
N LEU A 36 22.29 10.38 5.53
CA LEU A 36 21.56 10.30 4.26
C LEU A 36 21.09 11.69 3.83
N THR A 37 21.34 12.05 2.58
CA THR A 37 20.83 13.31 2.00
C THR A 37 19.89 12.98 0.84
N VAL A 38 18.67 13.50 0.91
CA VAL A 38 17.66 13.31 -0.14
C VAL A 38 17.02 14.65 -0.53
N THR A 39 16.61 14.76 -1.79
CA THR A 39 15.73 15.85 -2.22
C THR A 39 14.30 15.33 -2.21
N ASP A 40 13.41 16.03 -1.51
CA ASP A 40 11.99 15.65 -1.42
C ASP A 40 11.17 16.20 -2.60
N ALA A 41 9.88 15.86 -2.66
CA ALA A 41 9.02 16.28 -3.77
C ALA A 41 8.78 17.79 -3.87
N THR A 42 9.13 18.56 -2.83
CA THR A 42 9.07 20.03 -2.85
C THR A 42 10.38 20.68 -3.34
N GLY A 43 11.38 19.88 -3.71
CA GLY A 43 12.72 20.33 -4.05
C GLY A 43 13.60 20.68 -2.84
N THR A 44 13.10 20.41 -1.61
CA THR A 44 13.86 20.65 -0.38
C THR A 44 14.90 19.56 -0.19
N THR A 45 16.17 19.93 0.03
CA THR A 45 17.21 19.00 0.46
C THR A 45 17.08 18.71 1.94
N VAL A 46 16.87 17.44 2.27
CA VAL A 46 16.71 16.95 3.64
C VAL A 46 17.90 16.07 4.00
N ARG A 47 18.50 16.31 5.17
CA ARG A 47 19.61 15.52 5.69
C ARG A 47 19.21 14.80 6.96
N ILE A 48 19.32 13.49 6.96
CA ILE A 48 19.05 12.59 8.08
C ILE A 48 20.41 12.11 8.60
N MET A 49 20.73 12.45 9.85
CA MET A 49 22.08 12.27 10.38
C MET A 49 22.36 10.86 10.90
N SER A 50 21.34 10.20 11.40
CA SER A 50 21.35 8.84 11.97
C SER A 50 20.05 8.14 11.69
N ASP A 51 19.99 6.87 11.96
CA ASP A 51 18.78 6.05 11.92
C ASP A 51 17.67 6.66 12.79
N PRO A 52 16.47 6.94 12.24
CA PRO A 52 15.37 7.50 13.02
C PRO A 52 14.66 6.44 13.87
N ASP A 53 14.64 6.63 15.19
CA ASP A 53 13.91 5.76 16.13
C ASP A 53 12.44 6.16 16.32
N ARG A 54 12.06 7.39 15.90
CA ARG A 54 10.74 8.00 16.17
C ARG A 54 10.17 8.59 14.90
N VAL A 55 9.32 7.84 14.23
CA VAL A 55 8.72 8.23 12.95
C VAL A 55 7.26 8.64 13.14
N VAL A 56 6.87 9.75 12.55
CA VAL A 56 5.46 10.15 12.39
C VAL A 56 5.04 10.03 10.95
N THR A 57 3.88 9.40 10.71
CA THR A 57 3.28 9.28 9.39
C THR A 57 2.02 10.14 9.29
N LEU A 58 1.97 11.08 8.34
CA LEU A 58 0.85 12.01 8.22
C LEU A 58 -0.33 11.47 7.42
N ASN A 59 -0.20 10.29 6.82
CA ASN A 59 -1.31 9.59 6.18
C ASN A 59 -1.20 8.06 6.31
N PRO A 60 -2.27 7.32 6.00
CA PRO A 60 -2.29 5.87 6.14
C PRO A 60 -1.36 5.12 5.19
N SER A 61 -1.04 5.63 3.99
CA SER A 61 -0.20 4.90 3.04
C SER A 61 1.25 4.77 3.51
N ALA A 62 1.82 5.81 4.12
CA ALA A 62 3.15 5.73 4.73
C ALA A 62 3.14 4.84 5.97
N ALA A 63 2.09 4.94 6.82
CA ALA A 63 1.92 4.04 7.95
C ALA A 63 1.85 2.58 7.49
N GLN A 64 1.00 2.25 6.50
CA GLN A 64 0.90 0.90 5.96
C GLN A 64 2.26 0.38 5.49
N THR A 65 3.04 1.21 4.79
CA THR A 65 4.38 0.82 4.35
C THR A 65 5.29 0.48 5.54
N MET A 66 5.28 1.28 6.62
CA MET A 66 6.04 0.98 7.83
C MET A 66 5.63 -0.36 8.47
N TRP A 67 4.33 -0.71 8.44
CA TRP A 67 3.85 -2.01 8.91
C TRP A 67 4.31 -3.15 8.00
N GLU A 68 4.23 -2.96 6.69
CA GLU A 68 4.61 -3.98 5.70
C GLU A 68 6.12 -4.31 5.69
N ILE A 69 6.97 -3.35 6.07
CA ILE A 69 8.41 -3.58 6.23
C ILE A 69 8.81 -3.94 7.68
N GLY A 70 7.84 -4.19 8.58
CA GLY A 70 8.10 -4.59 9.96
C GLY A 70 8.59 -3.48 10.90
N ALA A 71 8.55 -2.22 10.46
CA ALA A 71 9.07 -1.05 11.18
C ALA A 71 8.01 -0.31 12.03
N GLN A 72 6.90 -0.96 12.34
CA GLN A 72 5.80 -0.35 13.13
C GLN A 72 6.21 0.08 14.53
N ASN A 73 7.26 -0.49 15.10
CA ASN A 73 7.72 -0.13 16.45
C ASN A 73 8.35 1.26 16.49
N GLU A 74 8.96 1.72 15.42
CA GLU A 74 9.54 3.05 15.26
C GLU A 74 8.46 4.14 15.11
N VAL A 75 7.25 3.77 14.70
CA VAL A 75 6.16 4.72 14.50
C VAL A 75 5.60 5.17 15.83
N VAL A 76 5.72 6.46 16.13
CA VAL A 76 5.21 7.07 17.37
C VAL A 76 3.92 7.86 17.17
N GLY A 77 3.61 8.25 15.93
CA GLY A 77 2.39 8.98 15.60
C GLY A 77 1.86 8.66 14.21
N VAL A 78 0.54 8.56 14.12
CA VAL A 78 -0.19 8.20 12.90
C VAL A 78 -1.38 9.12 12.66
N SER A 79 -1.83 9.24 11.43
CA SER A 79 -3.12 9.85 11.12
C SER A 79 -4.28 8.96 11.60
N ARG A 80 -5.43 9.56 11.91
CA ARG A 80 -6.66 8.81 12.27
C ARG A 80 -7.06 7.78 11.24
N TYR A 81 -6.71 8.01 9.99
CA TYR A 81 -7.06 7.12 8.86
C TYR A 81 -6.22 5.85 8.79
N ALA A 82 -5.20 5.71 9.63
CA ALA A 82 -4.40 4.49 9.75
C ALA A 82 -4.95 3.51 10.81
N SER A 83 -6.13 3.77 11.39
CA SER A 83 -6.73 2.98 12.48
C SER A 83 -7.02 1.53 12.12
N TYR A 84 -7.06 1.17 10.84
CA TYR A 84 -7.19 -0.22 10.38
C TYR A 84 -5.91 -1.07 10.59
N LEU A 85 -4.77 -0.43 10.84
CA LEU A 85 -3.52 -1.13 11.12
C LEU A 85 -3.46 -1.57 12.58
N ASN A 86 -3.09 -2.83 12.80
CA ASN A 86 -2.99 -3.39 14.14
C ASN A 86 -1.98 -2.63 15.01
N GLY A 87 -2.33 -2.34 16.25
CA GLY A 87 -1.46 -1.65 17.20
C GLY A 87 -1.43 -0.11 17.09
N THR A 88 -2.15 0.49 16.15
CA THR A 88 -2.21 1.96 16.03
C THR A 88 -2.91 2.65 17.20
N ALA A 89 -3.75 1.94 17.95
CA ALA A 89 -4.39 2.47 19.15
C ALA A 89 -3.37 2.91 20.24
N SER A 90 -2.17 2.34 20.23
CA SER A 90 -1.06 2.73 21.13
C SER A 90 -0.22 3.90 20.59
N LYS A 91 -0.46 4.35 19.36
CA LYS A 91 0.28 5.44 18.71
C LYS A 91 -0.46 6.76 18.88
N GLN A 92 0.27 7.87 18.89
CA GLN A 92 -0.35 9.17 18.98
C GLN A 92 -1.13 9.52 17.71
N ASN A 93 -2.41 9.87 17.85
CA ASN A 93 -3.18 10.40 16.72
C ASN A 93 -2.75 11.85 16.45
N VAL A 94 -2.07 12.07 15.34
CA VAL A 94 -1.56 13.39 14.93
C VAL A 94 -2.52 14.17 14.02
N SER A 95 -3.73 13.68 13.78
CA SER A 95 -4.74 14.38 12.99
C SER A 95 -5.40 15.50 13.79
N GLY A 96 -5.61 16.61 13.11
CA GLY A 96 -6.44 17.74 13.60
C GLY A 96 -7.69 17.94 12.73
N ALA A 97 -8.40 19.04 12.96
CA ALA A 97 -9.45 19.48 12.06
C ALA A 97 -8.83 19.97 10.74
N GLY A 98 -9.20 19.35 9.61
CA GLY A 98 -8.73 19.74 8.28
C GLY A 98 -7.24 19.48 8.02
N GLY A 99 -6.66 18.40 8.54
CA GLY A 99 -5.27 17.99 8.25
C GLY A 99 -4.46 17.61 9.50
N PRO A 100 -3.12 17.53 9.42
CA PRO A 100 -2.29 17.22 10.58
C PRO A 100 -2.33 18.35 11.62
N SER A 101 -2.27 17.98 12.91
CA SER A 101 -2.11 18.95 14.01
C SER A 101 -0.63 19.18 14.28
N VAL A 102 -0.15 20.39 14.07
CA VAL A 102 1.23 20.79 14.34
C VAL A 102 1.61 20.48 15.79
N GLU A 103 0.74 20.85 16.74
CA GLU A 103 0.92 20.60 18.16
C GLU A 103 1.09 19.11 18.49
N ARG A 104 0.23 18.25 17.93
CA ARG A 104 0.30 16.80 18.19
C ARG A 104 1.51 16.15 17.54
N VAL A 105 1.92 16.61 16.35
CA VAL A 105 3.15 16.13 15.71
C VAL A 105 4.35 16.51 16.56
N LEU A 106 4.45 17.76 17.04
CA LEU A 106 5.52 18.20 17.93
C LEU A 106 5.54 17.42 19.26
N ALA A 107 4.36 17.19 19.86
CA ALA A 107 4.23 16.42 21.09
C ALA A 107 4.67 14.95 20.94
N ALA A 108 4.61 14.40 19.72
CA ALA A 108 5.14 13.06 19.42
C ALA A 108 6.67 13.03 19.39
N THR A 109 7.35 14.18 19.40
CA THR A 109 8.83 14.32 19.35
C THR A 109 9.49 13.40 18.30
N PRO A 110 9.11 13.52 17.00
CA PRO A 110 9.66 12.65 15.97
C PRO A 110 11.06 13.05 15.53
N ASP A 111 11.86 12.06 15.15
CA ASP A 111 13.14 12.25 14.46
C ASP A 111 12.90 12.45 12.96
N LEU A 112 11.83 11.87 12.44
CA LEU A 112 11.45 11.95 11.03
C LEU A 112 9.93 12.00 10.87
N VAL A 113 9.44 12.84 9.94
CA VAL A 113 8.03 12.91 9.54
C VAL A 113 7.89 12.55 8.07
N LEU A 114 7.11 11.51 7.79
CA LEU A 114 6.78 11.07 6.43
C LEU A 114 5.50 11.78 5.96
N VAL A 115 5.63 12.59 4.90
CA VAL A 115 4.57 13.47 4.42
C VAL A 115 4.17 13.07 3.00
N PRO A 116 2.96 12.54 2.76
CA PRO A 116 2.51 12.27 1.40
C PRO A 116 2.18 13.57 0.66
N ASN A 117 2.25 13.53 -0.68
CA ASN A 117 1.93 14.69 -1.51
C ASN A 117 0.54 15.24 -1.23
N SER A 118 -0.47 14.38 -1.06
CA SER A 118 -1.84 14.79 -0.78
C SER A 118 -1.98 15.62 0.49
N THR A 119 -1.24 15.26 1.55
CA THR A 119 -1.23 16.04 2.81
C THR A 119 -0.50 17.36 2.63
N HIS A 120 0.64 17.38 1.91
CA HIS A 120 1.34 18.62 1.61
C HIS A 120 0.47 19.57 0.76
N SER A 121 -0.16 19.06 -0.29
CA SER A 121 -1.03 19.87 -1.17
C SER A 121 -2.27 20.42 -0.45
N ALA A 122 -2.86 19.62 0.45
CA ALA A 122 -4.05 20.05 1.22
C ALA A 122 -3.72 20.98 2.40
N SER A 123 -2.50 20.97 2.91
CA SER A 123 -2.12 21.71 4.13
C SER A 123 -0.67 22.22 4.06
N PRO A 124 -0.27 22.96 3.00
CA PRO A 124 1.12 23.39 2.82
C PRO A 124 1.63 24.25 3.98
N ASP A 125 0.80 25.13 4.52
CA ASP A 125 1.17 26.00 5.64
C ASP A 125 1.50 25.22 6.92
N ARG A 126 0.79 24.12 7.18
CA ARG A 126 1.08 23.26 8.33
C ARG A 126 2.40 22.52 8.16
N ILE A 127 2.69 22.08 6.94
CA ILE A 127 3.98 21.44 6.62
C ILE A 127 5.11 22.46 6.76
N ALA A 128 4.93 23.70 6.29
CA ALA A 128 5.89 24.78 6.48
C ALA A 128 6.10 25.10 7.97
N GLN A 129 5.03 25.15 8.78
CA GLN A 129 5.12 25.34 10.23
C GLN A 129 5.92 24.23 10.90
N LEU A 130 5.67 22.97 10.56
CA LEU A 130 6.44 21.83 11.11
C LEU A 130 7.93 21.96 10.78
N ARG A 131 8.29 22.34 9.54
CA ARG A 131 9.68 22.62 9.15
C ARG A 131 10.28 23.78 9.95
N ALA A 132 9.53 24.87 10.13
CA ALA A 132 9.99 26.03 10.91
C ALA A 132 10.25 25.70 12.40
N GLN A 133 9.62 24.65 12.93
CA GLN A 133 9.91 24.11 14.27
C GLN A 133 11.14 23.21 14.31
N GLY A 134 11.87 23.06 13.20
CA GLY A 134 13.10 22.26 13.13
C GLY A 134 12.90 20.76 12.93
N LEU A 135 11.67 20.32 12.63
CA LEU A 135 11.43 18.90 12.35
C LEU A 135 11.99 18.50 10.99
N ILE A 136 12.56 17.30 10.91
CA ILE A 136 12.98 16.67 9.66
C ILE A 136 11.75 16.05 8.99
N LEU A 137 11.38 16.56 7.81
CA LEU A 137 10.25 16.08 7.03
C LEU A 137 10.69 15.71 5.61
N VAL A 138 10.14 14.61 5.11
CA VAL A 138 10.29 14.21 3.71
C VAL A 138 8.91 14.15 3.06
N VAL A 139 8.70 15.00 2.05
CA VAL A 139 7.49 14.99 1.22
C VAL A 139 7.67 14.03 0.06
N PHE A 140 6.78 13.05 -0.06
CA PHE A 140 6.80 12.09 -1.18
C PHE A 140 6.06 12.66 -2.39
N PRO A 141 6.47 12.27 -3.62
CA PRO A 141 5.69 12.55 -4.82
C PRO A 141 4.34 11.83 -4.77
N GLN A 142 3.42 12.25 -5.61
CA GLN A 142 2.19 11.52 -5.83
C GLN A 142 2.52 10.16 -6.46
N ALA A 143 2.03 9.09 -5.88
CA ALA A 143 2.14 7.77 -6.50
C ALA A 143 1.01 7.62 -7.53
N THR A 144 1.38 7.57 -8.80
CA THR A 144 0.45 7.45 -9.93
C THR A 144 0.49 6.07 -10.58
N SER A 145 1.36 5.18 -10.09
CA SER A 145 1.59 3.84 -10.63
C SER A 145 1.94 2.84 -9.54
N LEU A 146 1.86 1.56 -9.84
CA LEU A 146 2.37 0.49 -8.97
C LEU A 146 3.90 0.55 -8.84
N THR A 147 4.60 0.93 -9.91
CA THR A 147 6.05 1.21 -9.85
C THR A 147 6.38 2.31 -8.85
N ALA A 148 5.60 3.40 -8.82
CA ALA A 148 5.79 4.45 -7.82
C ALA A 148 5.51 3.98 -6.37
N VAL A 149 4.65 2.98 -6.18
CA VAL A 149 4.44 2.33 -4.87
C VAL A 149 5.67 1.51 -4.46
N ILE A 150 6.27 0.77 -5.40
CA ILE A 150 7.52 0.01 -5.20
C ILE A 150 8.65 0.94 -4.78
N GLU A 151 8.92 1.99 -5.57
CA GLU A 151 9.96 2.99 -5.30
C GLU A 151 9.76 3.69 -3.94
N LYS A 152 8.51 4.00 -3.61
CA LYS A 152 8.18 4.60 -2.31
C LYS A 152 8.46 3.64 -1.16
N THR A 153 8.21 2.35 -1.34
CA THR A 153 8.47 1.32 -0.33
C THR A 153 9.96 1.21 -0.02
N GLU A 154 10.81 1.12 -1.05
CA GLU A 154 12.26 1.16 -0.90
C GLU A 154 12.73 2.46 -0.25
N ARG A 155 12.19 3.59 -0.70
CA ARG A 155 12.56 4.89 -0.18
C ARG A 155 12.23 5.04 1.30
N ILE A 156 11.05 4.56 1.76
CA ILE A 156 10.69 4.55 3.17
C ILE A 156 11.66 3.66 3.95
N GLY A 157 11.99 2.47 3.46
CA GLY A 157 13.00 1.61 4.07
C GLY A 157 14.34 2.34 4.26
N ARG A 158 14.84 3.02 3.22
CA ARG A 158 16.09 3.79 3.30
C ARG A 158 16.04 4.98 4.26
N LEU A 159 14.91 5.67 4.33
CA LEU A 159 14.72 6.83 5.21
C LEU A 159 14.64 6.47 6.68
N THR A 160 14.22 5.24 6.99
CA THR A 160 13.91 4.76 8.34
C THR A 160 14.83 3.64 8.81
N GLY A 161 16.03 3.48 8.22
CA GLY A 161 17.00 2.46 8.64
C GLY A 161 16.65 1.02 8.27
N ASN A 162 15.55 0.82 7.58
CA ASN A 162 14.99 -0.50 7.25
C ASN A 162 15.28 -0.90 5.79
N CYS A 163 16.49 -0.62 5.26
CA CYS A 163 16.83 -0.83 3.85
C CYS A 163 16.54 -2.25 3.37
N ALA A 164 17.04 -3.26 4.07
CA ALA A 164 16.86 -4.65 3.66
C ALA A 164 15.38 -5.05 3.62
N ALA A 165 14.59 -4.62 4.59
CA ALA A 165 13.15 -4.93 4.65
C ALA A 165 12.37 -4.15 3.57
N GLY A 166 12.73 -2.89 3.33
CA GLY A 166 12.17 -2.07 2.26
C GLY A 166 12.43 -2.66 0.88
N ASP A 167 13.69 -3.02 0.59
CA ASP A 167 14.10 -3.62 -0.67
C ASP A 167 13.46 -5.02 -0.87
N ALA A 168 13.37 -5.83 0.19
CA ALA A 168 12.73 -7.14 0.14
C ALA A 168 11.23 -7.01 -0.18
N ARG A 169 10.51 -6.12 0.51
CA ARG A 169 9.06 -5.92 0.28
C ARG A 169 8.77 -5.33 -1.10
N ALA A 170 9.61 -4.40 -1.55
CA ALA A 170 9.52 -3.84 -2.91
C ALA A 170 9.75 -4.90 -3.99
N THR A 171 10.76 -5.75 -3.79
CA THR A 171 11.06 -6.88 -4.69
C THR A 171 9.91 -7.88 -4.74
N GLU A 172 9.33 -8.23 -3.60
CA GLU A 172 8.17 -9.12 -3.51
C GLU A 172 6.99 -8.55 -4.30
N LEU A 173 6.68 -7.27 -4.11
CA LEU A 173 5.61 -6.59 -4.84
C LEU A 173 5.85 -6.63 -6.36
N GLN A 174 7.06 -6.31 -6.82
CA GLN A 174 7.41 -6.39 -8.25
C GLN A 174 7.27 -7.81 -8.80
N GLN A 175 7.70 -8.81 -8.04
CA GLN A 175 7.57 -10.22 -8.45
C GLN A 175 6.12 -10.66 -8.54
N SER A 176 5.27 -10.24 -7.61
CA SER A 176 3.83 -10.54 -7.66
C SER A 176 3.17 -9.91 -8.89
N ILE A 177 3.47 -8.64 -9.18
CA ILE A 177 2.99 -7.96 -10.39
C ILE A 177 3.43 -8.73 -11.65
N ASN A 178 4.71 -9.04 -11.78
CA ASN A 178 5.25 -9.75 -12.95
C ASN A 178 4.63 -11.16 -13.13
N ARG A 179 4.32 -11.84 -12.02
CA ARG A 179 3.62 -13.14 -12.08
C ARG A 179 2.19 -12.99 -12.55
N ILE A 180 1.46 -11.98 -12.06
CA ILE A 180 0.09 -11.72 -12.47
C ILE A 180 0.04 -11.33 -13.95
N GLU A 181 0.89 -10.42 -14.41
CA GLU A 181 1.01 -10.04 -15.82
C GLU A 181 1.23 -11.25 -16.74
N ARG A 182 2.10 -12.17 -16.32
CA ARG A 182 2.38 -13.39 -17.09
C ARG A 182 1.16 -14.31 -17.20
N VAL A 183 0.42 -14.53 -16.12
CA VAL A 183 -0.75 -15.41 -16.15
C VAL A 183 -1.97 -14.78 -16.82
N THR A 184 -1.95 -13.46 -17.04
CA THR A 184 -3.01 -12.71 -17.73
C THR A 184 -2.65 -12.31 -19.16
N GLU A 185 -1.44 -12.65 -19.66
CA GLU A 185 -0.93 -12.19 -20.97
C GLU A 185 -1.87 -12.57 -22.13
N ASP A 186 -2.41 -13.79 -22.12
CA ASP A 186 -3.26 -14.33 -23.16
C ASP A 186 -4.76 -14.35 -22.77
N THR A 187 -5.16 -13.63 -21.73
CA THR A 187 -6.57 -13.60 -21.30
C THR A 187 -7.34 -12.46 -21.95
N ASP A 188 -8.64 -12.67 -22.13
CA ASP A 188 -9.55 -11.56 -22.50
C ASP A 188 -9.55 -10.50 -21.39
N ARG A 189 -9.62 -9.23 -21.78
CA ARG A 189 -9.63 -8.11 -20.82
C ARG A 189 -10.98 -7.40 -20.85
N PRO A 190 -11.96 -7.84 -20.07
CA PRO A 190 -13.26 -7.20 -20.02
C PRO A 190 -13.16 -5.79 -19.42
N VAL A 191 -14.07 -4.90 -19.84
CA VAL A 191 -14.09 -3.51 -19.37
C VAL A 191 -14.53 -3.43 -17.91
N GLY A 192 -13.69 -2.84 -17.07
CA GLY A 192 -13.98 -2.54 -15.67
C GLY A 192 -13.99 -1.03 -15.39
N VAL A 193 -14.78 -0.60 -14.42
CA VAL A 193 -14.78 0.78 -13.93
C VAL A 193 -14.69 0.79 -12.41
N ASN A 194 -13.73 1.54 -11.86
CA ASN A 194 -13.74 1.84 -10.44
C ASN A 194 -14.77 2.91 -10.12
N VAL A 195 -15.59 2.68 -9.12
CA VAL A 195 -16.59 3.66 -8.66
C VAL A 195 -16.48 3.86 -7.16
N PHE A 196 -16.48 5.12 -6.75
CA PHE A 196 -16.24 5.47 -5.37
C PHE A 196 -16.86 6.84 -5.05
N TYR A 197 -17.98 6.85 -4.34
CA TYR A 197 -18.72 8.08 -3.96
C TYR A 197 -18.98 9.07 -5.12
N GLY A 198 -19.30 8.56 -6.31
CA GLY A 198 -19.57 9.39 -7.49
C GLY A 198 -18.29 9.81 -8.26
N TYR A 199 -17.15 9.26 -7.89
CA TYR A 199 -15.87 9.45 -8.60
C TYR A 199 -15.42 8.15 -9.26
N THR A 200 -14.51 8.28 -10.21
CA THR A 200 -13.79 7.18 -10.85
C THR A 200 -12.30 7.49 -10.93
N SER A 201 -11.53 6.47 -11.21
CA SER A 201 -10.08 6.55 -11.43
C SER A 201 -9.80 6.31 -12.91
N GLY A 202 -9.39 7.37 -13.61
CA GLY A 202 -8.92 7.29 -14.99
C GLY A 202 -7.42 7.06 -15.08
N ASN A 203 -6.82 7.31 -16.26
CA ASN A 203 -5.40 7.16 -16.46
C ASN A 203 -4.59 8.08 -15.52
N ASN A 204 -3.29 7.81 -15.37
CA ASN A 204 -2.39 8.49 -14.42
C ASN A 204 -2.81 8.34 -12.94
N THR A 205 -3.41 7.22 -12.57
CA THR A 205 -3.68 6.84 -11.18
C THR A 205 -3.12 5.44 -10.93
N PHE A 206 -2.65 5.17 -9.71
CA PHE A 206 -2.24 3.81 -9.35
C PHE A 206 -3.42 2.82 -9.36
N ILE A 207 -4.66 3.31 -9.25
CA ILE A 207 -5.88 2.49 -9.35
C ILE A 207 -6.12 2.03 -10.80
N ASP A 208 -5.76 2.85 -11.78
CA ASP A 208 -5.75 2.48 -13.19
C ASP A 208 -4.89 1.22 -13.41
N GLU A 209 -3.64 1.26 -12.93
CA GLU A 209 -2.75 0.10 -13.02
C GLU A 209 -3.23 -1.11 -12.18
N ILE A 210 -3.89 -0.89 -11.02
CA ILE A 210 -4.52 -1.98 -10.26
C ILE A 210 -5.58 -2.70 -11.12
N ILE A 211 -6.43 -1.94 -11.80
CA ILE A 211 -7.48 -2.49 -12.67
C ILE A 211 -6.85 -3.26 -13.82
N GLU A 212 -5.87 -2.65 -14.50
CA GLU A 212 -5.25 -3.24 -15.67
C GLU A 212 -4.39 -4.47 -15.32
N THR A 213 -3.58 -4.39 -14.26
CA THR A 213 -2.78 -5.53 -13.80
C THR A 213 -3.68 -6.68 -13.33
N GLY A 214 -4.85 -6.37 -12.74
CA GLY A 214 -5.86 -7.36 -12.35
C GLY A 214 -6.60 -8.04 -13.51
N GLY A 215 -6.28 -7.70 -14.77
CA GLY A 215 -6.81 -8.36 -15.98
C GLY A 215 -8.03 -7.68 -16.59
N LEU A 216 -8.36 -6.45 -16.21
CA LEU A 216 -9.42 -5.66 -16.82
C LEU A 216 -8.85 -4.57 -17.74
N GLU A 217 -9.66 -4.04 -18.65
CA GLU A 217 -9.43 -2.74 -19.26
C GLU A 217 -10.11 -1.65 -18.42
N ASN A 218 -9.41 -0.54 -18.13
CA ASN A 218 -10.05 0.56 -17.42
C ASN A 218 -10.93 1.39 -18.37
N GLY A 219 -12.24 1.18 -18.30
CA GLY A 219 -13.21 1.89 -19.13
C GLY A 219 -13.22 3.41 -18.92
N ALA A 220 -12.87 3.89 -17.73
CA ALA A 220 -12.75 5.32 -17.47
C ALA A 220 -11.53 5.92 -18.21
N ALA A 221 -10.38 5.24 -18.18
CA ALA A 221 -9.19 5.65 -18.92
C ALA A 221 -9.43 5.61 -20.44
N ASN A 222 -10.07 4.54 -20.94
CA ASN A 222 -10.42 4.39 -22.35
C ASN A 222 -11.41 5.47 -22.83
N ALA A 223 -12.28 5.98 -21.95
CA ALA A 223 -13.15 7.13 -22.20
C ALA A 223 -12.41 8.49 -22.13
N GLY A 224 -11.08 8.49 -21.95
CA GLY A 224 -10.26 9.71 -21.89
C GLY A 224 -10.27 10.43 -20.54
N LEU A 225 -10.80 9.80 -19.48
CA LEU A 225 -10.76 10.36 -18.13
C LEU A 225 -9.36 10.19 -17.54
N SER A 226 -8.88 11.21 -16.83
CA SER A 226 -7.54 11.22 -16.23
C SER A 226 -7.59 11.68 -14.79
N GLY A 227 -6.83 11.01 -13.93
CA GLY A 227 -6.84 11.27 -12.49
C GLY A 227 -8.11 10.77 -11.80
N PHE A 228 -8.37 11.28 -10.60
CA PHE A 228 -9.59 11.03 -9.85
C PHE A 228 -10.63 12.09 -10.22
N VAL A 229 -11.66 11.71 -10.94
CA VAL A 229 -12.65 12.65 -11.49
C VAL A 229 -14.08 12.18 -11.22
N PRO A 230 -15.07 13.09 -11.15
CA PRO A 230 -16.47 12.71 -11.09
C PRO A 230 -16.83 11.86 -12.31
N ILE A 231 -17.65 10.80 -12.09
CA ILE A 231 -18.24 10.02 -13.16
C ILE A 231 -19.74 10.32 -13.25
N THR A 232 -20.21 10.69 -14.45
CA THR A 232 -21.62 10.99 -14.67
C THR A 232 -22.40 9.75 -15.12
N ASP A 233 -23.71 9.79 -14.97
CA ASP A 233 -24.60 8.73 -15.44
C ASP A 233 -24.44 8.50 -16.95
N GLU A 234 -24.26 9.56 -17.75
CA GLU A 234 -24.02 9.48 -19.19
C GLU A 234 -22.70 8.76 -19.49
N SER A 235 -21.65 9.06 -18.73
CA SER A 235 -20.35 8.40 -18.90
C SER A 235 -20.43 6.91 -18.55
N VAL A 236 -21.15 6.54 -17.50
CA VAL A 236 -21.34 5.13 -17.10
C VAL A 236 -22.09 4.36 -18.19
N VAL A 237 -23.17 4.93 -18.74
CA VAL A 237 -23.93 4.31 -19.82
C VAL A 237 -23.09 4.20 -21.10
N ALA A 238 -22.30 5.23 -21.43
CA ALA A 238 -21.46 5.21 -22.62
C ALA A 238 -20.32 4.19 -22.55
N ILE A 239 -19.75 3.97 -21.34
CA ILE A 239 -18.72 2.98 -21.11
C ILE A 239 -19.31 1.56 -21.10
N ASP A 240 -20.53 1.39 -20.56
CA ASP A 240 -21.19 0.10 -20.31
C ASP A 240 -20.24 -0.96 -19.74
N PRO A 241 -19.70 -0.75 -18.52
CA PRO A 241 -18.72 -1.66 -17.96
C PRO A 241 -19.29 -3.06 -17.76
N THR A 242 -18.45 -4.07 -18.02
CA THR A 242 -18.74 -5.48 -17.72
C THR A 242 -18.55 -5.78 -16.23
N TRP A 243 -17.64 -5.02 -15.57
CA TRP A 243 -17.34 -5.12 -14.16
C TRP A 243 -17.33 -3.76 -13.47
N ILE A 244 -17.84 -3.70 -12.24
CA ILE A 244 -17.66 -2.54 -11.37
C ILE A 244 -16.77 -2.93 -10.19
N VAL A 245 -15.68 -2.19 -10.02
CA VAL A 245 -14.74 -2.33 -8.89
C VAL A 245 -15.06 -1.24 -7.87
N ILE A 246 -15.40 -1.63 -6.64
CA ILE A 246 -15.86 -0.70 -5.62
C ILE A 246 -15.18 -0.98 -4.27
N PRO A 247 -14.67 0.04 -3.55
CA PRO A 247 -14.19 -0.14 -2.19
C PRO A 247 -15.28 -0.64 -1.25
N THR A 248 -14.94 -1.50 -0.29
CA THR A 248 -15.91 -2.05 0.69
C THR A 248 -16.64 -0.97 1.48
N SER A 249 -16.01 0.18 1.74
CA SER A 249 -16.61 1.32 2.44
C SER A 249 -17.57 2.16 1.57
N ALA A 250 -17.54 2.02 0.24
CA ALA A 250 -18.35 2.83 -0.65
C ALA A 250 -19.72 2.19 -0.92
N PRO A 251 -20.79 2.99 -0.96
CA PRO A 251 -22.10 2.50 -1.36
C PRO A 251 -22.12 2.20 -2.86
N LEU A 252 -22.78 1.10 -3.24
CA LEU A 252 -23.03 0.80 -4.63
C LEU A 252 -24.06 1.80 -5.19
N PRO A 253 -23.76 2.53 -6.28
CA PRO A 253 -24.71 3.47 -6.90
C PRO A 253 -25.97 2.74 -7.36
N LYS A 254 -27.14 3.37 -7.20
CA LYS A 254 -28.45 2.79 -7.56
C LYS A 254 -29.25 3.71 -8.47
N THR A 255 -28.57 4.27 -9.49
CA THR A 255 -29.27 5.08 -10.50
C THR A 255 -29.75 4.21 -11.66
N PRO A 256 -30.75 4.65 -12.46
CA PRO A 256 -31.16 3.95 -13.67
C PRO A 256 -30.00 3.71 -14.64
N ALA A 257 -29.03 4.62 -14.71
CA ALA A 257 -27.83 4.49 -15.54
C ALA A 257 -26.99 3.29 -15.14
N TYR A 258 -26.63 3.18 -13.86
CA TYR A 258 -25.90 2.02 -13.35
C TYR A 258 -26.68 0.72 -13.51
N ASN A 259 -27.99 0.73 -13.23
CA ASN A 259 -28.86 -0.45 -13.38
C ASN A 259 -28.95 -0.96 -14.84
N SER A 260 -28.70 -0.09 -15.82
CA SER A 260 -28.71 -0.47 -17.24
C SER A 260 -27.41 -1.08 -17.73
N THR A 261 -26.30 -1.00 -16.95
CA THR A 261 -25.00 -1.51 -17.37
C THR A 261 -24.94 -3.03 -17.35
N THR A 262 -24.09 -3.57 -18.22
CA THR A 262 -23.78 -5.01 -18.27
C THR A 262 -23.33 -5.55 -16.90
N ALA A 263 -22.52 -4.79 -16.16
CA ALA A 263 -22.07 -5.15 -14.82
C ALA A 263 -23.24 -5.37 -13.84
N TYR A 264 -24.20 -4.47 -13.80
CA TYR A 264 -25.37 -4.60 -12.91
C TYR A 264 -26.29 -5.73 -13.31
N GLN A 265 -26.56 -5.88 -14.61
CA GLN A 265 -27.43 -6.94 -15.12
C GLN A 265 -26.88 -8.34 -14.80
N ASN A 266 -25.56 -8.49 -14.78
CA ASN A 266 -24.89 -9.76 -14.50
C ASN A 266 -24.41 -9.89 -13.05
N ASN A 267 -24.65 -8.88 -12.20
CA ASN A 267 -24.16 -8.82 -10.82
C ASN A 267 -22.62 -8.93 -10.72
N ASN A 268 -21.92 -8.40 -11.71
CA ASN A 268 -20.45 -8.39 -11.78
C ASN A 268 -19.89 -7.21 -10.97
N ILE A 269 -19.95 -7.31 -9.66
CA ILE A 269 -19.51 -6.28 -8.72
C ILE A 269 -18.36 -6.83 -7.86
N ILE A 270 -17.17 -6.26 -8.02
CA ILE A 270 -15.97 -6.62 -7.25
C ILE A 270 -15.86 -5.65 -6.07
N ARG A 271 -15.95 -6.18 -4.86
CA ARG A 271 -15.69 -5.41 -3.64
C ARG A 271 -14.26 -5.63 -3.20
N VAL A 272 -13.50 -4.54 -3.14
CA VAL A 272 -12.09 -4.53 -2.72
C VAL A 272 -11.99 -3.82 -1.39
N GLU A 273 -11.18 -4.36 -0.47
CA GLU A 273 -10.91 -3.67 0.79
C GLU A 273 -10.41 -2.25 0.54
N THR A 274 -11.02 -1.30 1.23
CA THR A 274 -10.78 0.14 1.01
C THR A 274 -9.30 0.49 1.15
N GLU A 275 -8.64 -0.06 2.15
CA GLU A 275 -7.21 0.14 2.43
C GLU A 275 -6.27 -0.53 1.41
N HIS A 276 -6.76 -1.46 0.59
CA HIS A 276 -6.00 -2.07 -0.49
C HIS A 276 -6.07 -1.24 -1.77
N ILE A 277 -7.25 -0.73 -2.12
CA ILE A 277 -7.44 -0.01 -3.38
C ILE A 277 -7.22 1.50 -3.26
N GLN A 278 -7.37 2.11 -2.08
CA GLN A 278 -7.26 3.56 -1.90
C GLN A 278 -5.94 4.04 -1.32
N GLN A 279 -5.05 3.13 -0.92
CA GLN A 279 -3.76 3.47 -0.38
C GLN A 279 -2.65 3.08 -1.36
N PRO A 280 -1.87 4.05 -1.90
CA PRO A 280 -0.69 3.74 -2.70
C PRO A 280 0.43 3.22 -1.79
N ALA A 281 0.34 1.94 -1.39
CA ALA A 281 1.19 1.26 -0.45
C ALA A 281 1.21 -0.24 -0.79
N PRO A 282 2.11 -1.07 -0.22
CA PRO A 282 2.33 -2.45 -0.67
C PRO A 282 1.10 -3.36 -0.71
N ARG A 283 0.08 -3.11 0.12
CA ARG A 283 -1.17 -3.90 0.08
C ARG A 283 -2.03 -3.64 -1.16
N ALA A 284 -1.63 -2.69 -2.03
CA ALA A 284 -2.29 -2.50 -3.33
C ALA A 284 -2.29 -3.79 -4.18
N ILE A 285 -1.32 -4.68 -3.98
CA ILE A 285 -1.28 -5.99 -4.64
C ILE A 285 -2.52 -6.84 -4.34
N TYR A 286 -3.04 -6.79 -3.12
CA TYR A 286 -4.24 -7.55 -2.74
C TYR A 286 -5.51 -7.05 -3.45
N ALA A 287 -5.52 -5.78 -3.89
CA ALA A 287 -6.58 -5.27 -4.75
C ALA A 287 -6.48 -5.88 -6.17
N VAL A 288 -5.26 -5.98 -6.70
CA VAL A 288 -4.99 -6.66 -7.99
C VAL A 288 -5.41 -8.11 -7.93
N GLU A 289 -5.00 -8.86 -6.91
CA GLU A 289 -5.36 -10.26 -6.69
C GLU A 289 -6.87 -10.47 -6.56
N THR A 290 -7.56 -9.57 -5.85
CA THR A 290 -9.01 -9.62 -5.71
C THR A 290 -9.72 -9.47 -7.06
N ILE A 291 -9.23 -8.57 -7.91
CA ILE A 291 -9.76 -8.38 -9.25
C ILE A 291 -9.46 -9.61 -10.11
N LEU A 292 -8.21 -10.09 -10.12
CA LEU A 292 -7.78 -11.27 -10.86
C LEU A 292 -8.65 -12.50 -10.51
N GLN A 293 -8.85 -12.75 -9.21
CA GLN A 293 -9.67 -13.87 -8.75
C GLN A 293 -11.12 -13.79 -9.23
N ALA A 294 -11.70 -12.60 -9.25
CA ALA A 294 -13.08 -12.40 -9.66
C ALA A 294 -13.27 -12.51 -11.18
N THR A 295 -12.31 -12.06 -11.95
CA THR A 295 -12.42 -11.95 -13.42
C THR A 295 -11.79 -13.12 -14.16
N HIS A 296 -10.69 -13.67 -13.64
CA HIS A 296 -9.89 -14.73 -14.26
C HIS A 296 -9.51 -15.84 -13.26
N PRO A 297 -10.47 -16.61 -12.73
CA PRO A 297 -10.21 -17.58 -11.66
C PRO A 297 -9.14 -18.63 -12.04
N ALA A 298 -9.08 -19.07 -13.30
CA ALA A 298 -8.06 -20.01 -13.74
C ALA A 298 -6.64 -19.41 -13.71
N ALA A 299 -6.48 -18.16 -14.14
CA ALA A 299 -5.20 -17.44 -14.05
C ALA A 299 -4.83 -17.15 -12.57
N SER A 300 -5.82 -16.88 -11.71
CA SER A 300 -5.60 -16.74 -10.27
C SER A 300 -5.09 -18.03 -9.63
N ASP A 301 -5.65 -19.18 -9.99
CA ASP A 301 -5.17 -20.48 -9.51
C ASP A 301 -3.72 -20.74 -9.96
N GLU A 302 -3.37 -20.39 -11.20
CA GLU A 302 -2.00 -20.50 -11.70
C GLU A 302 -1.04 -19.56 -10.96
N TYR A 303 -1.43 -18.31 -10.73
CA TYR A 303 -0.67 -17.35 -9.95
C TYR A 303 -0.35 -17.89 -8.54
N GLN A 304 -1.33 -18.45 -7.83
CA GLN A 304 -1.14 -19.03 -6.51
C GLN A 304 -0.16 -20.23 -6.53
N GLN A 305 -0.19 -21.04 -7.58
CA GLN A 305 0.77 -22.15 -7.74
C GLN A 305 2.21 -21.64 -7.93
N LEU A 306 2.38 -20.52 -8.67
CA LEU A 306 3.68 -19.88 -8.86
C LEU A 306 4.22 -19.27 -7.56
N GLU A 307 3.36 -18.76 -6.69
CA GLU A 307 3.77 -18.25 -5.38
C GLU A 307 4.28 -19.37 -4.46
N THR A 308 3.57 -20.49 -4.41
CA THR A 308 3.95 -21.64 -3.56
C THR A 308 5.20 -22.36 -4.03
N THR A 309 5.52 -22.31 -5.33
CA THR A 309 6.69 -22.97 -5.92
C THR A 309 7.99 -22.17 -5.80
N THR A 310 7.90 -20.87 -5.51
CA THR A 310 9.07 -20.02 -5.30
C THR A 310 9.47 -20.10 -3.81
N PRO A 311 10.64 -20.65 -3.43
CA PRO A 311 11.05 -20.72 -2.04
C PRO A 311 11.13 -19.30 -1.48
N SER A 312 10.31 -18.98 -0.49
CA SER A 312 10.42 -17.75 0.28
C SER A 312 11.78 -17.76 0.97
N ALA A 313 12.65 -16.80 0.65
CA ALA A 313 14.01 -16.71 1.16
C ALA A 313 14.08 -16.32 2.66
N ASN A 314 12.97 -16.42 3.39
CA ASN A 314 12.93 -16.02 4.81
C ASN A 314 12.00 -16.91 5.63
N THR A 315 12.48 -18.13 6.00
CA THR A 315 11.99 -18.80 7.20
C THR A 315 13.05 -19.75 7.74
N SER A 316 14.05 -19.22 8.44
CA SER A 316 14.82 -19.99 9.42
C SER A 316 14.27 -19.68 10.80
N SER A 317 13.10 -20.19 11.13
CA SER A 317 12.69 -20.36 12.52
C SER A 317 13.22 -21.71 12.99
N SER A 318 14.19 -21.64 13.90
CA SER A 318 14.69 -22.76 14.66
C SER A 318 13.55 -23.49 15.37
N GLU A 319 13.15 -24.65 14.89
CA GLU A 319 12.43 -25.65 15.67
C GLU A 319 13.40 -26.30 16.65
N SER A 320 13.36 -25.89 17.89
CA SER A 320 13.88 -26.69 19.00
C SER A 320 12.80 -27.70 19.40
N SER A 321 13.11 -28.95 19.07
CA SER A 321 12.39 -30.12 19.54
C SER A 321 12.43 -30.20 21.09
N GLU A 322 11.28 -30.18 21.74
CA GLU A 322 11.08 -30.82 23.01
C GLU A 322 9.83 -31.70 22.99
N SER A 323 10.10 -32.94 23.22
CA SER A 323 9.18 -34.06 23.29
C SER A 323 8.55 -34.21 24.67
N ASN A 324 7.26 -34.57 24.64
CA ASN A 324 6.57 -35.44 25.61
C ASN A 324 6.20 -34.90 27.01
N VAL A 325 4.94 -34.96 27.38
CA VAL A 325 4.32 -35.95 28.25
C VAL A 325 2.91 -35.51 28.67
N SER A 326 1.95 -36.47 28.41
CA SER A 326 0.72 -36.85 29.15
C SER A 326 -0.38 -35.85 29.56
N GLN A 327 -1.51 -36.11 28.94
CA GLN A 327 -2.85 -36.44 29.50
C GLN A 327 -3.24 -35.94 30.91
N THR A 328 -4.35 -35.28 31.05
CA THR A 328 -5.58 -35.77 31.70
C THR A 328 -6.51 -34.65 32.19
N THR A 329 -7.77 -34.82 31.87
CA THR A 329 -9.01 -34.56 32.62
C THR A 329 -9.81 -33.29 32.31
N ALA A 330 -10.94 -33.57 31.72
CA ALA A 330 -12.12 -32.72 31.59
C ALA A 330 -12.68 -32.24 32.92
N ARG A 331 -13.17 -31.02 32.93
CA ARG A 331 -14.31 -30.70 33.83
C ARG A 331 -15.17 -29.60 33.21
N GLN A 332 -16.38 -30.02 32.87
CA GLN A 332 -17.53 -29.15 32.60
C GLN A 332 -17.89 -28.36 33.85
N MET A 333 -18.22 -27.09 33.71
CA MET A 333 -19.25 -26.47 34.55
C MET A 333 -20.04 -25.43 33.76
N ARG A 334 -21.34 -25.65 33.83
CA ARG A 334 -22.47 -24.86 33.36
C ARG A 334 -22.69 -23.65 34.27
N SER A 335 -23.16 -22.52 33.73
CA SER A 335 -24.29 -21.73 34.27
C SER A 335 -24.56 -20.49 33.43
N THR A 336 -25.60 -20.44 32.83
CA THR A 336 -26.84 -19.64 32.68
C THR A 336 -26.79 -18.13 32.91
N PRO A 337 -27.71 -17.37 32.25
CA PRO A 337 -27.56 -15.98 31.86
C PRO A 337 -28.30 -15.02 32.79
N SER A 338 -27.92 -13.79 32.81
CA SER A 338 -28.71 -12.69 33.35
C SER A 338 -28.77 -11.54 32.39
N GLY A 339 -29.98 -11.19 32.03
CA GLY A 339 -30.30 -10.07 31.16
C GLY A 339 -30.07 -8.69 31.80
N VAL A 340 -29.81 -7.71 30.98
CA VAL A 340 -30.02 -6.31 31.31
C VAL A 340 -30.58 -5.57 30.10
N THR A 341 -31.61 -4.88 30.37
CA THR A 341 -32.56 -4.03 29.76
C THR A 341 -31.97 -3.03 28.74
N ALA A 342 -32.65 -2.91 27.60
CA ALA A 342 -32.45 -1.86 26.60
C ALA A 342 -32.90 -0.48 27.16
N THR A 343 -32.07 0.52 26.95
CA THR A 343 -32.50 1.91 27.06
C THR A 343 -32.21 2.58 25.70
N GLN A 344 -33.27 3.00 25.03
CA GLN A 344 -33.23 3.84 23.84
C GLN A 344 -32.80 5.25 24.23
N THR A 345 -31.84 5.82 23.52
CA THR A 345 -31.67 7.26 23.44
C THR A 345 -31.35 7.69 22.00
N ASN A 346 -32.11 8.69 21.63
CA ASN A 346 -32.25 9.44 20.40
C ASN A 346 -30.97 9.71 19.59
N SER A 347 -31.13 9.65 18.27
CA SER A 347 -30.21 10.13 17.24
C SER A 347 -29.95 11.63 17.33
N PRO A 348 -28.73 12.08 17.07
CA PRO A 348 -28.47 13.42 16.54
C PRO A 348 -27.90 13.36 15.14
N GLY A 349 -28.33 14.34 14.37
CA GLY A 349 -28.22 14.53 12.96
C GLY A 349 -26.83 14.51 12.34
N PHE A 350 -26.86 14.23 11.05
CA PHE A 350 -25.75 14.31 10.12
C PHE A 350 -25.22 15.75 9.99
N GLY A 351 -23.96 15.94 10.31
CA GLY A 351 -23.25 17.19 10.02
C GLY A 351 -22.41 17.02 8.75
N ILE A 352 -22.89 17.59 7.64
CA ILE A 352 -22.11 17.70 6.40
C ILE A 352 -21.17 18.89 6.55
N VAL A 353 -19.86 18.63 6.64
CA VAL A 353 -18.85 19.68 6.52
C VAL A 353 -18.50 19.81 5.04
N HIS A 354 -19.03 20.86 4.41
CA HIS A 354 -18.59 21.27 3.08
C HIS A 354 -17.28 22.05 3.22
N VAL A 355 -16.20 21.48 2.73
CA VAL A 355 -14.94 22.22 2.53
C VAL A 355 -14.92 22.63 1.06
N VAL A 356 -15.18 23.90 0.80
CA VAL A 356 -15.11 24.50 -0.53
C VAL A 356 -13.65 24.87 -0.80
N PHE A 357 -13.05 24.24 -1.79
CA PHE A 357 -11.76 24.66 -2.33
C PHE A 357 -11.99 25.35 -3.67
N THR A 358 -11.56 26.60 -3.76
CA THR A 358 -11.47 27.32 -5.03
C THR A 358 -10.18 26.91 -5.74
N ALA A 359 -10.31 26.27 -6.89
CA ALA A 359 -9.18 25.79 -7.68
C ALA A 359 -8.83 26.79 -8.79
N ILE A 360 -7.56 27.13 -8.87
CA ILE A 360 -6.89 27.46 -10.12
C ILE A 360 -5.89 26.33 -10.34
N GLY A 361 -6.25 25.42 -11.26
CA GLY A 361 -5.43 24.25 -11.61
C GLY A 361 -5.77 23.02 -10.75
N SER A 362 -6.50 22.09 -11.34
CA SER A 362 -6.84 20.70 -10.93
C SER A 362 -6.41 20.29 -9.50
N VAL A 363 -7.28 20.51 -8.55
CA VAL A 363 -7.15 19.95 -7.20
C VAL A 363 -8.24 18.90 -7.01
N ILE A 364 -7.82 17.67 -6.79
CA ILE A 364 -8.71 16.57 -6.47
C ILE A 364 -8.97 16.60 -4.97
N ILE A 365 -10.22 16.80 -4.59
CA ILE A 365 -10.68 16.67 -3.22
C ILE A 365 -11.18 15.24 -3.03
N VAL A 366 -10.45 14.44 -2.29
CA VAL A 366 -10.97 13.18 -1.76
C VAL A 366 -11.64 13.50 -0.43
N CYS A 367 -12.96 13.80 -0.47
CA CYS A 367 -13.77 13.86 0.74
C CYS A 367 -14.09 12.43 1.19
N ILE A 368 -13.31 11.89 2.12
CA ILE A 368 -13.66 10.62 2.78
C ILE A 368 -14.66 10.96 3.87
N ILE A 369 -15.95 10.67 3.63
CA ILE A 369 -17.01 10.78 4.64
C ILE A 369 -17.05 9.45 5.37
N PHE A 370 -16.61 9.43 6.63
CA PHE A 370 -16.84 8.29 7.52
C PHE A 370 -18.09 8.55 8.37
N PRO A 371 -18.95 7.54 8.60
CA PRO A 371 -20.01 7.65 9.61
C PRO A 371 -19.35 7.81 10.99
N ARG A 372 -19.86 8.73 11.78
CA ARG A 372 -19.54 8.82 13.21
C ARG A 372 -20.34 7.74 13.94
N GLU A 373 -19.66 6.82 14.60
CA GLU A 373 -20.18 6.17 15.80
C GLU A 373 -20.03 7.09 17.01
#